data_7a70f59515f6d3201974e5b87ca35361
#
_entry.id   7a70f59515f6d3201974e5b87ca35361
#
_cell.length_a   1.000
_cell.length_b   1.000
_cell.length_c   1.000
_cell.angle_alpha   90.00
_cell.angle_beta   90.00
_cell.angle_gamma   90.00
#
_symmetry.space_group_name_H-M   'P 1'
#
loop_
_entity.id
_entity.type
_entity.pdbx_description
1 polymer ?
#
loop_
_entity_poly.entity_id
_entity_poly.type
_entity_poly.pdbx_seq_one_letter_code
_entity_poly.pdbx_strand_id
1 'polypeptide(L)'
;MSTPHNGSTLSDIVIKSLPFTDNLLPIANLISSDYYDFDLDHWNLSKSEDESFREYLSRLTSHPAWGTQNSIAWDSSIKGAMELNNILVIDPNVYYFSSSTVASILDTSTGKHKPAEYISMMSYPWSWLIGRTKVEMGNGQKTNEDWFENDGTVNTISMARPFTGKHGPEPMKDLSVNYIEPGIWQHIGRYNFDHKAFVAVSY
;
A
#
# COMPACT_ATOMS: atom_id res chain seq x y z
N MET A 1 4.48 -1.37 -12.17
CA MET A 1 4.55 -0.90 -10.77
C MET A 1 3.52 -1.66 -9.96
N SER A 2 3.85 -2.02 -8.72
CA SER A 2 2.93 -2.72 -7.79
C SER A 2 1.91 -1.73 -7.21
N THR A 3 0.97 -1.31 -8.05
CA THR A 3 -0.02 -0.28 -7.72
C THR A 3 -1.12 -0.85 -6.84
N PRO A 4 -1.49 -0.20 -5.73
CA PRO A 4 -2.58 -0.64 -4.87
C PRO A 4 -3.95 -0.23 -5.45
N HIS A 5 -4.39 -0.87 -6.53
CA HIS A 5 -5.69 -0.56 -7.18
C HIS A 5 -6.89 -0.64 -6.24
N ASN A 6 -6.78 -1.43 -5.18
CA ASN A 6 -7.85 -1.62 -4.20
C ASN A 6 -7.41 -1.18 -2.79
N GLY A 7 -6.36 -0.36 -2.71
CA GLY A 7 -5.76 0.08 -1.47
C GLY A 7 -4.78 -0.92 -0.85
N SER A 8 -4.23 -0.52 0.28
CA SER A 8 -3.29 -1.32 1.07
C SER A 8 -3.69 -1.35 2.54
N THR A 9 -3.69 -2.54 3.13
CA THR A 9 -3.86 -2.72 4.58
C THR A 9 -2.85 -1.89 5.38
N LEU A 10 -1.64 -1.66 4.83
CA LEU A 10 -0.64 -0.82 5.50
C LEU A 10 -1.14 0.61 5.69
N SER A 11 -1.76 1.20 4.69
CA SER A 11 -2.32 2.56 4.77
C SER A 11 -3.41 2.67 5.85
N ASP A 12 -4.28 1.66 5.94
CA ASP A 12 -5.28 1.58 7.01
C ASP A 12 -4.66 1.45 8.39
N ILE A 13 -3.58 0.67 8.53
CA ILE A 13 -2.83 0.52 9.78
C ILE A 13 -2.21 1.87 10.16
N VAL A 14 -1.56 2.57 9.23
CA VAL A 14 -0.94 3.87 9.45
C VAL A 14 -1.99 4.88 9.89
N ILE A 15 -3.08 5.04 9.16
CA ILE A 15 -4.18 5.98 9.51
C ILE A 15 -4.71 5.73 10.93
N LYS A 16 -4.93 4.47 11.30
CA LYS A 16 -5.42 4.09 12.63
C LYS A 16 -4.39 4.30 13.74
N SER A 17 -3.10 4.25 13.40
CA SER A 17 -2.01 4.37 14.36
C SER A 17 -1.57 5.81 14.59
N LEU A 18 -1.86 6.72 13.66
CA LEU A 18 -1.47 8.13 13.76
C LEU A 18 -1.91 8.82 15.08
N PRO A 19 -3.12 8.54 15.64
CA PRO A 19 -3.50 9.08 16.95
C PRO A 19 -2.68 8.51 18.13
N PHE A 20 -1.93 7.43 17.91
CA PHE A 20 -1.15 6.69 18.93
C PHE A 20 0.35 6.72 18.61
N THR A 21 0.87 7.91 18.33
CA THR A 21 2.23 8.14 17.81
C THR A 21 3.34 7.60 18.69
N ASP A 22 3.13 7.46 20.01
CA ASP A 22 4.10 6.86 20.92
C ASP A 22 4.50 5.42 20.53
N ASN A 23 3.62 4.72 19.83
CA ASN A 23 3.89 3.35 19.35
C ASN A 23 4.64 3.30 18.01
N LEU A 24 4.67 4.39 17.25
CA LEU A 24 5.39 4.48 15.97
C LEU A 24 6.82 5.02 16.12
N LEU A 25 7.12 5.71 17.23
CA LEU A 25 8.45 6.24 17.52
C LEU A 25 9.58 5.19 17.46
N PRO A 26 9.41 3.94 17.95
CA PRO A 26 10.44 2.92 17.79
C PRO A 26 10.70 2.55 16.34
N ILE A 27 9.66 2.57 15.49
CA ILE A 27 9.76 2.25 14.06
C ILE A 27 10.39 3.43 13.31
N ALA A 28 10.03 4.65 13.67
CA ALA A 28 10.64 5.86 13.12
C ALA A 28 12.15 5.95 13.42
N ASN A 29 12.58 5.50 14.58
CA ASN A 29 14.01 5.43 14.93
C ASN A 29 14.79 4.43 14.06
N LEU A 30 14.13 3.41 13.48
CA LEU A 30 14.74 2.49 12.52
C LEU A 30 14.85 3.10 11.11
N ILE A 31 14.04 4.13 10.81
CA ILE A 31 14.02 4.83 9.52
C ILE A 31 14.87 6.10 9.58
N SER A 32 15.30 6.53 10.77
CA SER A 32 15.93 7.82 11.00
C SER A 32 17.31 7.92 10.33
N SER A 33 17.32 8.52 9.18
CA SER A 33 18.41 9.44 8.85
C SER A 33 17.90 10.86 9.10
N ASP A 34 18.72 11.71 9.69
CA ASP A 34 18.45 13.14 9.89
C ASP A 34 18.21 13.92 8.58
N TYR A 35 18.13 13.21 7.46
CA TYR A 35 18.03 13.70 6.09
C TYR A 35 16.63 13.49 5.47
N TYR A 36 15.64 12.95 6.19
CA TYR A 36 14.35 12.68 5.56
C TYR A 36 13.43 13.90 5.71
N ASP A 37 13.23 14.59 4.60
CA ASP A 37 12.15 15.55 4.41
C ASP A 37 11.05 14.87 3.61
N PHE A 38 9.81 14.94 4.09
CA PHE A 38 8.65 14.34 3.43
C PHE A 38 8.04 15.24 2.36
N ASP A 39 8.69 16.37 2.03
CA ASP A 39 8.24 17.34 1.02
C ASP A 39 6.80 17.84 1.28
N LEU A 40 6.52 18.17 2.54
CA LEU A 40 5.19 18.61 3.00
C LEU A 40 5.06 20.12 3.14
N ASP A 41 5.81 20.88 2.33
CA ASP A 41 5.82 22.35 2.33
C ASP A 41 4.44 22.92 2.08
N HIS A 42 3.65 22.30 1.23
CA HIS A 42 2.29 22.70 0.91
C HIS A 42 1.32 22.63 2.11
N TRP A 43 1.70 21.90 3.18
CA TRP A 43 0.98 21.88 4.47
C TRP A 43 1.69 22.68 5.56
N ASN A 44 2.75 23.42 5.20
CA ASN A 44 3.63 24.11 6.13
C ASN A 44 4.25 23.17 7.17
N LEU A 45 4.60 21.98 6.75
CA LEU A 45 5.15 20.89 7.56
C LEU A 45 6.58 20.51 7.17
N SER A 46 7.33 21.43 6.57
CA SER A 46 8.78 21.26 6.34
C SER A 46 9.52 21.05 7.64
N LYS A 47 10.56 20.21 7.61
CA LYS A 47 11.47 20.07 8.75
C LYS A 47 12.29 21.34 8.93
N SER A 48 12.31 21.90 10.14
CA SER A 48 13.17 23.06 10.48
C SER A 48 14.62 22.60 10.65
N GLU A 49 15.59 23.49 10.34
CA GLU A 49 17.02 23.17 10.46
C GLU A 49 17.45 22.81 11.89
N ASP A 50 16.85 23.47 12.88
CA ASP A 50 17.12 23.25 14.30
C ASP A 50 16.25 22.15 14.96
N GLU A 51 15.34 21.53 14.18
CA GLU A 51 14.40 20.53 14.67
C GLU A 51 14.99 19.14 14.57
N SER A 52 15.06 18.39 15.66
CA SER A 52 15.43 16.98 15.61
C SER A 52 14.38 16.17 14.81
N PHE A 53 14.78 15.06 14.20
CA PHE A 53 13.86 14.18 13.47
C PHE A 53 12.68 13.71 14.35
N ARG A 54 12.92 13.49 15.65
CA ARG A 54 11.88 13.09 16.60
C ARG A 54 10.84 14.18 16.83
N GLU A 55 11.28 15.42 16.99
CA GLU A 55 10.38 16.58 17.15
C GLU A 55 9.57 16.82 15.89
N TYR A 56 10.24 16.77 14.73
CA TYR A 56 9.60 16.84 13.42
C TYR A 56 8.51 15.78 13.26
N LEU A 57 8.85 14.52 13.53
CA LEU A 57 7.90 13.42 13.44
C LEU A 57 6.72 13.56 14.41
N SER A 58 6.97 14.02 15.64
CA SER A 58 5.91 14.30 16.63
C SER A 58 4.97 15.41 16.16
N ARG A 59 5.51 16.49 15.60
CA ARG A 59 4.73 17.59 15.03
C ARG A 59 3.95 17.12 13.80
N LEU A 60 4.58 16.34 12.94
CA LEU A 60 3.99 15.79 11.73
C LEU A 60 2.83 14.87 12.06
N THR A 61 3.02 13.92 12.96
CA THR A 61 2.00 12.94 13.33
C THR A 61 0.81 13.51 14.11
N SER A 62 1.00 14.64 14.80
CA SER A 62 -0.08 15.35 15.49
C SER A 62 -0.84 16.34 14.61
N HIS A 63 -0.42 16.52 13.35
CA HIS A 63 -1.02 17.54 12.50
C HIS A 63 -2.44 17.18 12.05
N PRO A 64 -3.40 18.13 12.09
CA PRO A 64 -4.79 17.88 11.72
C PRO A 64 -5.00 17.38 10.28
N ALA A 65 -4.04 17.63 9.38
CA ALA A 65 -4.09 17.15 7.98
C ALA A 65 -4.29 15.64 7.88
N TRP A 66 -3.81 14.84 8.83
CA TRP A 66 -4.02 13.40 8.86
C TRP A 66 -5.45 12.98 9.15
N GLY A 67 -6.26 13.85 9.73
CA GLY A 67 -7.69 13.65 9.90
C GLY A 67 -8.52 13.94 8.65
N THR A 68 -7.89 14.41 7.58
CA THR A 68 -8.56 14.72 6.30
C THR A 68 -8.44 13.56 5.32
N GLN A 69 -9.39 13.51 4.38
CA GLN A 69 -9.34 12.56 3.26
C GLN A 69 -8.41 13.05 2.13
N ASN A 70 -7.80 14.22 2.25
CA ASN A 70 -6.90 14.78 1.25
C ASN A 70 -5.45 14.39 1.57
N SER A 71 -5.15 13.11 1.49
CA SER A 71 -3.81 12.58 1.74
C SER A 71 -3.58 11.27 0.99
N ILE A 72 -2.32 11.01 0.63
CA ILE A 72 -1.93 9.74 0.01
C ILE A 72 -2.24 8.53 0.90
N ALA A 73 -2.21 8.70 2.23
CA ALA A 73 -2.58 7.63 3.16
C ALA A 73 -4.05 7.26 3.00
N TRP A 74 -4.95 8.25 2.83
CA TRP A 74 -6.36 7.99 2.55
C TRP A 74 -6.54 7.36 1.17
N ASP A 75 -5.97 7.95 0.11
CA ASP A 75 -6.13 7.49 -1.27
C ASP A 75 -5.62 6.04 -1.45
N SER A 76 -4.58 5.67 -0.71
CA SER A 76 -4.04 4.31 -0.72
C SER A 76 -4.65 3.39 0.34
N SER A 77 -5.58 3.85 1.18
CA SER A 77 -6.35 2.98 2.06
C SER A 77 -7.38 2.15 1.27
N ILE A 78 -7.83 1.03 1.82
CA ILE A 78 -8.83 0.19 1.16
C ILE A 78 -10.15 0.94 0.98
N LYS A 79 -10.54 1.74 1.96
CA LYS A 79 -11.75 2.55 1.88
C LYS A 79 -11.63 3.67 0.85
N GLY A 80 -10.52 4.40 0.82
CA GLY A 80 -10.26 5.47 -0.16
C GLY A 80 -10.21 4.93 -1.59
N ALA A 81 -9.49 3.82 -1.80
CA ALA A 81 -9.45 3.15 -3.10
C ALA A 81 -10.84 2.66 -3.55
N MET A 82 -11.67 2.14 -2.63
CA MET A 82 -13.04 1.75 -2.95
C MET A 82 -13.90 2.95 -3.35
N GLU A 83 -13.77 4.10 -2.67
CA GLU A 83 -14.49 5.33 -3.04
C GLU A 83 -14.07 5.79 -4.45
N LEU A 84 -12.78 5.77 -4.75
CA LEU A 84 -12.26 6.07 -6.08
C LEU A 84 -12.78 5.09 -7.13
N ASN A 85 -12.74 3.80 -6.87
CA ASN A 85 -13.22 2.75 -7.78
C ASN A 85 -14.76 2.79 -8.00
N ASN A 86 -15.50 3.50 -7.14
CA ASN A 86 -16.94 3.73 -7.36
C ASN A 86 -17.24 4.71 -8.50
N ILE A 87 -16.28 5.55 -8.85
CA ILE A 87 -16.44 6.58 -9.88
C ILE A 87 -15.62 6.32 -11.14
N LEU A 88 -14.54 5.53 -11.03
CA LEU A 88 -13.72 5.16 -12.18
C LEU A 88 -14.37 4.05 -12.99
N VAL A 89 -14.29 4.19 -14.31
CA VAL A 89 -14.78 3.21 -15.27
C VAL A 89 -13.67 2.96 -16.28
N ILE A 90 -13.49 1.72 -16.68
CA ILE A 90 -12.54 1.34 -17.74
C ILE A 90 -12.98 2.00 -19.06
N ASP A 91 -12.06 2.71 -19.72
CA ASP A 91 -12.23 3.16 -21.09
C ASP A 91 -11.98 1.99 -22.06
N PRO A 92 -12.95 1.63 -22.93
CA PRO A 92 -12.81 0.51 -23.85
C PRO A 92 -11.72 0.72 -24.91
N ASN A 93 -11.15 1.91 -25.05
CA ASN A 93 -10.10 2.22 -26.04
C ASN A 93 -8.70 2.30 -25.41
N VAL A 94 -8.57 2.11 -24.10
CA VAL A 94 -7.28 2.20 -23.37
C VAL A 94 -6.76 0.80 -23.06
N TYR A 95 -5.45 0.60 -23.23
CA TYR A 95 -4.75 -0.61 -22.84
C TYR A 95 -4.29 -0.51 -21.39
N TYR A 96 -4.69 -1.45 -20.56
CA TYR A 96 -4.35 -1.52 -19.14
C TYR A 96 -3.40 -2.68 -18.89
N PHE A 97 -2.30 -2.41 -18.17
CA PHE A 97 -1.33 -3.42 -17.79
C PHE A 97 -1.07 -3.39 -16.29
N SER A 98 -0.96 -4.55 -15.70
CA SER A 98 -0.62 -4.70 -14.29
C SER A 98 0.40 -5.82 -14.06
N SER A 99 1.07 -5.75 -12.93
CA SER A 99 1.90 -6.82 -12.38
C SER A 99 1.72 -6.86 -10.87
N SER A 100 1.90 -8.05 -10.29
CA SER A 100 1.82 -8.24 -8.84
C SER A 100 3.18 -8.66 -8.30
N THR A 101 3.49 -8.19 -7.08
CA THR A 101 4.67 -8.58 -6.34
C THR A 101 4.28 -9.29 -5.05
N VAL A 102 5.16 -10.17 -4.57
CA VAL A 102 4.97 -10.89 -3.32
C VAL A 102 6.31 -11.04 -2.61
N ALA A 103 6.34 -10.70 -1.33
CA ALA A 103 7.48 -10.91 -0.43
C ALA A 103 7.00 -11.42 0.95
N SER A 104 5.96 -12.22 0.94
CA SER A 104 5.44 -12.91 2.11
C SER A 104 5.16 -14.39 1.83
N ILE A 105 5.19 -15.21 2.86
CA ILE A 105 5.02 -16.66 2.78
C ILE A 105 3.90 -17.08 3.73
N LEU A 106 2.99 -17.93 3.27
CA LEU A 106 1.93 -18.50 4.10
C LEU A 106 2.53 -19.41 5.19
N ASP A 107 2.23 -19.10 6.43
CA ASP A 107 2.41 -20.00 7.55
C ASP A 107 1.16 -20.89 7.68
N THR A 108 1.26 -22.13 7.21
CA THR A 108 0.15 -23.07 7.19
C THR A 108 -0.36 -23.46 8.58
N SER A 109 0.44 -23.26 9.63
CA SER A 109 0.04 -23.56 10.99
C SER A 109 -0.92 -22.52 11.58
N THR A 110 -0.83 -21.29 11.11
CA THR A 110 -1.62 -20.15 11.62
C THR A 110 -2.58 -19.57 10.59
N GLY A 111 -2.45 -19.91 9.30
CA GLY A 111 -3.17 -19.31 8.20
C GLY A 111 -2.80 -17.84 7.93
N LYS A 112 -1.71 -17.36 8.54
CA LYS A 112 -1.21 -15.99 8.39
C LYS A 112 -0.01 -15.97 7.46
N HIS A 113 0.34 -14.78 6.95
CA HIS A 113 1.57 -14.60 6.20
C HIS A 113 2.70 -14.06 7.09
N LYS A 114 3.91 -14.51 6.83
CA LYS A 114 5.16 -14.00 7.40
C LYS A 114 6.05 -13.44 6.29
N PRO A 115 6.94 -12.48 6.60
CA PRO A 115 7.88 -11.94 5.62
C PRO A 115 8.74 -13.04 4.99
N ALA A 116 8.98 -12.94 3.68
CA ALA A 116 9.91 -13.81 2.96
C ALA A 116 11.36 -13.49 3.34
N GLU A 117 12.29 -14.43 3.13
CA GLU A 117 13.70 -14.25 3.48
C GLU A 117 14.39 -13.15 2.66
N TYR A 118 13.94 -12.92 1.42
CA TYR A 118 14.49 -11.91 0.52
C TYR A 118 13.90 -10.51 0.70
N ILE A 119 12.98 -10.32 1.66
CA ILE A 119 12.41 -8.99 1.90
C ILE A 119 13.43 -8.04 2.53
N SER A 120 13.41 -6.77 2.16
CA SER A 120 14.26 -5.76 2.78
C SER A 120 13.97 -5.63 4.28
N MET A 121 15.00 -5.34 5.07
CA MET A 121 14.88 -5.13 6.52
C MET A 121 13.83 -4.06 6.85
N MET A 122 13.75 -3.00 6.05
CA MET A 122 12.78 -1.91 6.26
C MET A 122 11.33 -2.33 5.98
N SER A 123 11.11 -3.25 5.04
CA SER A 123 9.79 -3.76 4.70
C SER A 123 9.33 -4.91 5.60
N TYR A 124 10.26 -5.53 6.33
CA TYR A 124 10.00 -6.70 7.16
C TYR A 124 8.87 -6.50 8.20
N PRO A 125 8.90 -5.45 9.06
CA PRO A 125 7.84 -5.26 10.07
C PRO A 125 6.48 -4.98 9.44
N TRP A 126 6.45 -4.28 8.32
CA TRP A 126 5.21 -3.96 7.60
C TRP A 126 4.61 -5.21 6.96
N SER A 127 5.42 -6.02 6.30
CA SER A 127 4.97 -7.30 5.73
C SER A 127 4.36 -8.20 6.82
N TRP A 128 4.99 -8.25 8.01
CA TRP A 128 4.48 -9.01 9.14
C TRP A 128 3.13 -8.49 9.63
N LEU A 129 2.92 -7.17 9.69
CA LEU A 129 1.66 -6.55 10.08
C LEU A 129 0.56 -6.78 9.04
N ILE A 130 0.85 -6.52 7.76
CA ILE A 130 -0.10 -6.74 6.65
C ILE A 130 -0.55 -8.21 6.65
N GLY A 131 0.38 -9.14 6.79
CA GLY A 131 0.15 -10.58 6.72
C GLY A 131 -0.77 -11.17 7.79
N ARG A 132 -1.36 -10.34 8.67
CA ARG A 132 -2.23 -10.79 9.76
C ARG A 132 -3.32 -9.82 10.16
N THR A 133 -3.41 -8.68 9.50
CA THR A 133 -4.37 -7.63 9.87
C THR A 133 -5.55 -7.63 8.91
N LYS A 134 -6.75 -7.70 9.45
CA LYS A 134 -8.00 -7.49 8.73
C LYS A 134 -8.49 -6.07 8.97
N VAL A 135 -8.88 -5.38 7.91
CA VAL A 135 -9.38 -4.00 7.96
C VAL A 135 -10.78 -3.91 7.36
N GLU A 136 -11.50 -2.85 7.69
CA GLU A 136 -12.83 -2.59 7.14
C GLU A 136 -12.76 -2.01 5.73
N MET A 137 -13.64 -2.49 4.84
CA MET A 137 -13.67 -2.15 3.43
C MET A 137 -14.66 -1.01 3.09
N GLY A 138 -15.21 -0.31 4.06
CA GLY A 138 -16.15 0.79 3.79
C GLY A 138 -17.58 0.38 3.44
N ASN A 139 -17.83 -0.90 3.14
CA ASN A 139 -19.13 -1.50 2.86
C ASN A 139 -19.68 -2.33 4.04
N GLY A 140 -19.08 -2.21 5.22
CA GLY A 140 -19.40 -3.00 6.41
C GLY A 140 -18.76 -4.40 6.45
N GLN A 141 -18.01 -4.77 5.42
CA GLN A 141 -17.22 -5.99 5.36
C GLN A 141 -15.79 -5.75 5.82
N LYS A 142 -15.11 -6.83 6.19
CA LYS A 142 -13.66 -6.83 6.46
C LYS A 142 -12.93 -7.63 5.39
N THR A 143 -11.67 -7.26 5.17
CA THR A 143 -10.77 -8.08 4.36
C THR A 143 -10.67 -9.50 4.95
N ASN A 144 -10.52 -10.48 4.09
CA ASN A 144 -10.31 -11.88 4.46
C ASN A 144 -8.82 -12.27 4.40
N GLU A 145 -8.52 -13.55 4.52
CA GLU A 145 -7.16 -14.10 4.51
C GLU A 145 -6.44 -13.90 3.16
N ASP A 146 -7.16 -13.77 2.06
CA ASP A 146 -6.57 -13.51 0.72
C ASP A 146 -5.79 -12.18 0.67
N TRP A 147 -6.11 -11.27 1.60
CA TRP A 147 -5.42 -10.00 1.75
C TRP A 147 -4.11 -10.08 2.56
N PHE A 148 -3.78 -11.23 3.14
CA PHE A 148 -2.57 -11.36 3.94
C PHE A 148 -1.29 -11.45 3.10
N GLU A 149 -1.39 -11.94 1.87
CA GLU A 149 -0.26 -11.96 0.96
C GLU A 149 0.12 -10.53 0.55
N ASN A 150 1.44 -10.21 0.60
CA ASN A 150 1.91 -8.84 0.40
C ASN A 150 3.38 -8.79 -0.03
N ASP A 151 3.80 -7.63 -0.53
CA ASP A 151 5.19 -7.33 -0.91
C ASP A 151 5.94 -6.46 0.12
N GLY A 152 5.37 -6.30 1.30
CA GLY A 152 5.91 -5.46 2.37
C GLY A 152 5.32 -4.05 2.42
N THR A 153 4.53 -3.66 1.42
CA THR A 153 3.85 -2.35 1.36
C THR A 153 2.41 -2.50 0.91
N VAL A 154 2.16 -3.31 -0.10
CA VAL A 154 0.86 -3.50 -0.73
C VAL A 154 0.45 -4.97 -0.65
N ASN A 155 -0.85 -5.22 -0.47
CA ASN A 155 -1.42 -6.56 -0.55
C ASN A 155 -1.37 -7.06 -2.00
N THR A 156 -0.84 -8.26 -2.24
CA THR A 156 -0.64 -8.81 -3.58
C THR A 156 -1.95 -8.85 -4.38
N ILE A 157 -3.06 -9.21 -3.75
CA ILE A 157 -4.38 -9.24 -4.37
C ILE A 157 -4.82 -7.88 -4.91
N SER A 158 -4.37 -6.78 -4.28
CA SER A 158 -4.74 -5.42 -4.66
C SER A 158 -4.08 -4.93 -5.95
N MET A 159 -3.04 -5.61 -6.45
CA MET A 159 -2.18 -5.10 -7.51
C MET A 159 -2.63 -5.45 -8.93
N ALA A 160 -3.47 -6.47 -9.08
CA ALA A 160 -3.76 -7.02 -10.40
C ALA A 160 -4.76 -6.18 -11.21
N ARG A 161 -5.79 -5.67 -10.56
CA ARG A 161 -6.84 -4.83 -11.17
C ARG A 161 -7.72 -4.21 -10.09
N PRO A 162 -8.52 -3.16 -10.40
CA PRO A 162 -9.64 -2.75 -9.54
C PRO A 162 -10.69 -3.86 -9.43
N PHE A 163 -11.13 -4.20 -8.22
CA PHE A 163 -12.21 -5.15 -7.97
C PHE A 163 -13.14 -4.72 -6.82
N THR A 164 -12.78 -3.65 -6.11
CA THR A 164 -13.63 -3.01 -5.13
C THR A 164 -14.45 -1.89 -5.79
N GLY A 165 -15.48 -1.40 -5.09
CA GLY A 165 -16.34 -0.37 -5.62
C GLY A 165 -17.50 -0.92 -6.45
N LYS A 166 -18.30 -0.03 -6.99
CA LYS A 166 -19.58 -0.37 -7.63
C LYS A 166 -19.41 -0.92 -9.05
N HIS A 167 -18.28 -0.63 -9.70
CA HIS A 167 -17.99 -1.05 -11.08
C HIS A 167 -17.08 -2.29 -11.15
N GLY A 168 -16.43 -2.66 -10.05
CA GLY A 168 -15.58 -3.84 -9.99
C GLY A 168 -16.35 -5.16 -9.85
N PRO A 169 -15.70 -6.29 -10.09
CA PRO A 169 -14.31 -6.42 -10.54
C PRO A 169 -14.16 -6.10 -12.03
N GLU A 170 -13.16 -5.30 -12.37
CA GLU A 170 -12.86 -4.98 -13.76
C GLU A 170 -12.39 -6.23 -14.51
N PRO A 171 -12.69 -6.36 -15.83
CA PRO A 171 -12.26 -7.52 -16.60
C PRO A 171 -10.74 -7.62 -16.66
N MET A 172 -10.22 -8.83 -16.49
CA MET A 172 -8.77 -9.11 -16.50
C MET A 172 -8.49 -10.45 -17.15
N LYS A 173 -7.34 -10.52 -17.82
CA LYS A 173 -6.74 -11.77 -18.32
C LYS A 173 -5.23 -11.76 -18.12
N ASP A 174 -4.61 -12.91 -18.12
CA ASP A 174 -3.16 -13.00 -18.16
C ASP A 174 -2.65 -12.53 -19.54
N LEU A 175 -1.53 -11.80 -19.52
CA LEU A 175 -0.93 -11.26 -20.71
C LEU A 175 -0.55 -12.41 -21.68
N SER A 176 -1.07 -12.32 -22.89
CA SER A 176 -0.64 -13.17 -24.01
C SER A 176 0.04 -12.29 -25.06
N VAL A 177 1.25 -12.65 -25.44
CA VAL A 177 2.01 -11.95 -26.50
C VAL A 177 1.31 -11.93 -27.85
N ASN A 178 0.38 -12.86 -28.06
CA ASN A 178 -0.34 -12.99 -29.31
C ASN A 178 -1.67 -12.22 -29.35
N TYR A 179 -2.11 -11.68 -28.23
CA TYR A 179 -3.40 -11.02 -28.17
C TYR A 179 -3.48 -10.03 -27.02
N ILE A 180 -3.40 -8.75 -27.34
CA ILE A 180 -3.57 -7.62 -26.42
C ILE A 180 -4.77 -6.81 -26.90
N GLU A 181 -5.70 -6.52 -26.02
CA GLU A 181 -6.91 -5.75 -26.35
C GLU A 181 -7.16 -4.61 -25.38
N PRO A 182 -7.74 -3.49 -25.84
CA PRO A 182 -8.12 -2.40 -24.96
C PRO A 182 -9.37 -2.76 -24.13
N GLY A 183 -9.62 -1.98 -23.06
CA GLY A 183 -10.78 -2.15 -22.19
C GLY A 183 -10.70 -3.35 -21.26
N ILE A 184 -9.55 -4.02 -21.18
CA ILE A 184 -9.29 -5.18 -20.30
C ILE A 184 -7.93 -5.04 -19.65
N TRP A 185 -7.83 -5.36 -18.36
CA TRP A 185 -6.54 -5.46 -17.67
C TRP A 185 -5.75 -6.67 -18.16
N GLN A 186 -4.52 -6.43 -18.62
CA GLN A 186 -3.56 -7.45 -19.00
C GLN A 186 -2.62 -7.67 -17.82
N HIS A 187 -2.77 -8.75 -17.08
CA HIS A 187 -1.88 -9.07 -15.98
C HIS A 187 -0.60 -9.73 -16.52
N ILE A 188 0.53 -9.02 -16.39
CA ILE A 188 1.83 -9.43 -16.93
C ILE A 188 2.36 -10.65 -16.18
N GLY A 189 2.12 -10.69 -14.86
CA GLY A 189 2.53 -11.79 -14.01
C GLY A 189 2.74 -11.39 -12.56
N ARG A 190 3.07 -12.42 -11.77
CA ARG A 190 3.35 -12.30 -10.34
C ARG A 190 4.82 -12.64 -10.09
N TYR A 191 5.51 -11.75 -9.36
CA TYR A 191 6.95 -11.80 -9.18
C TYR A 191 7.32 -11.83 -7.70
N ASN A 192 8.35 -12.61 -7.36
CA ASN A 192 8.90 -12.71 -6.01
C ASN A 192 9.87 -11.55 -5.73
N PHE A 193 9.31 -10.36 -5.53
CA PHE A 193 10.04 -9.14 -5.19
C PHE A 193 9.36 -8.42 -4.03
N ASP A 194 10.14 -7.70 -3.24
CA ASP A 194 9.57 -6.70 -2.36
C ASP A 194 9.18 -5.43 -3.15
N HIS A 195 8.40 -4.58 -2.53
CA HIS A 195 7.88 -3.37 -3.17
C HIS A 195 8.99 -2.46 -3.73
N LYS A 196 10.11 -2.34 -3.03
CA LYS A 196 11.23 -1.47 -3.40
C LYS A 196 12.04 -2.03 -4.56
N ALA A 197 12.25 -3.32 -4.61
CA ALA A 197 13.00 -3.96 -5.68
C ALA A 197 12.36 -3.76 -7.05
N PHE A 198 11.03 -3.61 -7.11
CA PHE A 198 10.30 -3.39 -8.36
C PHE A 198 10.38 -1.94 -8.86
N VAL A 199 10.73 -1.00 -8.01
CA VAL A 199 10.87 0.44 -8.36
C VAL A 199 12.28 0.79 -8.84
N ALA A 200 13.17 -0.20 -8.95
CA ALA A 200 14.55 -0.03 -9.43
C ALA A 200 15.32 1.07 -8.67
N VAL A 201 15.32 0.97 -7.34
CA VAL A 201 16.26 1.77 -6.56
C VAL A 201 17.63 1.14 -6.74
N SER A 202 18.44 1.71 -7.61
CA SER A 202 19.87 1.38 -7.71
C SER A 202 20.52 1.74 -6.37
N TYR A 203 21.06 0.73 -5.68
CA TYR A 203 21.95 0.92 -4.55
C TYR A 203 23.34 1.27 -5.04
#